data_5a135295fc394721c304d43421960c8d
#
_entry.id   5a135295fc394721c304d43421960c8d
#
_cell.length_a   1.000
_cell.length_b   1.000
_cell.length_c   1.000
_cell.angle_alpha   90.00
_cell.angle_beta   90.00
_cell.angle_gamma   90.00
#
_symmetry.space_group_name_H-M   'P 1'
#
loop_
_entity.id
_entity.type
_entity.pdbx_description
1 polymer ?
#
loop_
_entity_poly.entity_id
_entity_poly.type
_entity_poly.pdbx_seq_one_letter_code
_entity_poly.pdbx_strand_id
1 'polypeptide(L)'
;MKLTAKTDIEAPASFVYASLIDHAAWEREVIRRGAEVERPADMPLTGVGAGWRLKVPFRGKVRKLLVRIDALTPDARLVFGIEGQAVEGSSVLELLPMSPRSTRLRLALEVRPKTLAARLFLNTLRLAKGKVQARLEKRVEQLGARIEDQHDRSRGRDGKV
;
A
#
# COMPACT_ATOMS: atom_id res chain seq x y z
N MET A 1 -11.49 -9.89 -7.23
CA MET A 1 -10.19 -10.59 -7.15
C MET A 1 -9.54 -10.26 -5.82
N LYS A 2 -9.16 -11.27 -5.07
CA LYS A 2 -8.51 -11.11 -3.77
C LYS A 2 -7.08 -11.63 -3.85
N LEU A 3 -6.13 -10.84 -3.36
CA LEU A 3 -4.72 -11.19 -3.29
C LEU A 3 -4.22 -10.92 -1.88
N THR A 4 -3.33 -11.76 -1.38
CA THR A 4 -2.68 -11.58 -0.09
C THR A 4 -1.17 -11.77 -0.22
N ALA A 5 -0.41 -11.04 0.60
CA ALA A 5 1.02 -11.20 0.70
C ALA A 5 1.47 -10.88 2.13
N LYS A 6 2.60 -11.40 2.53
CA LYS A 6 3.18 -11.14 3.86
C LYS A 6 4.70 -11.06 3.78
N THR A 7 5.28 -10.35 4.74
CA THR A 7 6.73 -10.31 4.93
C THR A 7 7.04 -10.04 6.40
N ASP A 8 8.16 -10.53 6.86
CA ASP A 8 8.65 -10.27 8.21
C ASP A 8 9.68 -9.14 8.17
N ILE A 9 9.54 -8.19 9.07
CA ILE A 9 10.36 -6.97 9.12
C ILE A 9 11.05 -6.93 10.48
N GLU A 10 12.37 -6.81 10.49
CA GLU A 10 13.16 -6.66 11.72
C GLU A 10 13.08 -5.21 12.24
N ALA A 11 11.89 -4.83 12.68
CA ALA A 11 11.58 -3.53 13.27
C ALA A 11 10.35 -3.66 14.18
N PRO A 12 10.24 -2.82 15.23
CA PRO A 12 9.04 -2.78 16.06
C PRO A 12 7.79 -2.38 15.27
N ALA A 13 6.62 -2.87 15.69
CA ALA A 13 5.35 -2.54 15.04
C ALA A 13 5.07 -1.03 14.99
N SER A 14 5.46 -0.29 16.02
CA SER A 14 5.36 1.18 16.05
C SER A 14 6.16 1.85 14.95
N PHE A 15 7.38 1.38 14.69
CA PHE A 15 8.20 1.90 13.62
C PHE A 15 7.64 1.57 12.24
N VAL A 16 7.18 0.33 12.05
CA VAL A 16 6.55 -0.11 10.79
C VAL A 16 5.29 0.73 10.51
N TYR A 17 4.45 0.91 11.51
CA TYR A 17 3.24 1.72 11.38
C TYR A 17 3.56 3.16 11.00
N ALA A 18 4.51 3.80 11.70
CA ALA A 18 4.94 5.16 11.39
C ALA A 18 5.47 5.31 9.96
N SER A 19 6.19 4.29 9.47
CA SER A 19 6.69 4.27 8.07
C SER A 19 5.55 4.16 7.06
N LEU A 20 4.52 3.36 7.37
CA LEU A 20 3.38 3.16 6.47
C LEU A 20 2.45 4.36 6.39
N ILE A 21 2.35 5.18 7.44
CA ILE A 21 1.56 6.42 7.43
C ILE A 21 2.37 7.66 7.03
N ASP A 22 3.62 7.50 6.64
CA ASP A 22 4.43 8.59 6.09
C ASP A 22 3.94 8.91 4.67
N HIS A 23 2.98 9.82 4.58
CA HIS A 23 2.32 10.17 3.33
C HIS A 23 3.28 10.77 2.30
N ALA A 24 4.24 11.58 2.74
CA ALA A 24 5.22 12.17 1.84
C ALA A 24 6.12 11.11 1.19
N ALA A 25 6.54 10.11 1.95
CA ALA A 25 7.33 8.99 1.43
C ALA A 25 6.54 8.17 0.41
N TRP A 26 5.28 7.89 0.71
CA TRP A 26 4.38 7.18 -0.19
C TRP A 26 4.15 7.95 -1.49
N GLU A 27 3.87 9.24 -1.40
CA GLU A 27 3.67 10.12 -2.57
C GLU A 27 4.91 10.13 -3.48
N ARG A 28 6.10 10.24 -2.91
CA ARG A 28 7.36 10.19 -3.66
C ARG A 28 7.52 8.87 -4.41
N GLU A 29 7.18 7.75 -3.78
CA GLU A 29 7.30 6.44 -4.39
C GLU A 29 6.32 6.26 -5.56
N VAL A 30 5.09 6.70 -5.40
CA VAL A 30 4.06 6.63 -6.45
C VAL A 30 4.44 7.52 -7.65
N ILE A 31 4.94 8.71 -7.39
CA ILE A 31 5.43 9.62 -8.44
C ILE A 31 6.63 9.02 -9.17
N ARG A 32 7.55 8.41 -8.46
CA ARG A 32 8.71 7.73 -9.06
C ARG A 32 8.29 6.64 -10.03
N ARG A 33 7.15 5.99 -9.81
CA ARG A 33 6.59 4.94 -10.68
C ARG A 33 5.78 5.48 -11.84
N GLY A 34 5.75 6.80 -12.04
CA GLY A 34 5.11 7.44 -13.18
C GLY A 34 3.69 7.91 -12.95
N ALA A 35 3.17 7.83 -11.73
CA ALA A 35 1.86 8.37 -11.42
C ALA A 35 1.92 9.85 -11.07
N GLU A 36 0.81 10.56 -11.33
CA GLU A 36 0.59 11.91 -10.82
C GLU A 36 -0.27 11.83 -9.56
N VAL A 37 0.05 12.62 -8.56
CA VAL A 37 -0.62 12.64 -7.27
C VAL A 37 -1.18 14.02 -6.98
N GLU A 38 -2.46 14.09 -6.60
CA GLU A 38 -3.12 15.31 -6.17
C GLU A 38 -3.83 15.05 -4.82
N ARG A 39 -3.71 16.03 -3.90
CA ARG A 39 -4.43 16.01 -2.62
C ARG A 39 -5.73 16.79 -2.79
N PRO A 40 -6.93 16.14 -2.71
CA PRO A 40 -8.19 16.85 -2.80
C PRO A 40 -8.35 17.89 -1.68
N ALA A 41 -8.79 19.11 -2.03
CA ALA A 41 -8.94 20.20 -1.09
C ALA A 41 -10.02 19.97 -0.02
N ASP A 42 -11.01 19.12 -0.34
CA ASP A 42 -12.15 18.80 0.53
C ASP A 42 -11.89 17.60 1.45
N MET A 43 -10.69 17.04 1.42
CA MET A 43 -10.30 15.90 2.27
C MET A 43 -9.23 16.31 3.28
N PRO A 44 -9.21 15.68 4.47
CA PRO A 44 -8.13 15.88 5.43
C PRO A 44 -6.75 15.54 4.83
N LEU A 45 -5.71 16.21 5.32
CA LEU A 45 -4.34 15.92 4.89
C LEU A 45 -3.76 14.68 5.57
N THR A 46 -4.26 14.34 6.76
CA THR A 46 -3.80 13.20 7.55
C THR A 46 -4.96 12.50 8.23
N GLY A 47 -4.74 11.25 8.64
CA GLY A 47 -5.73 10.48 9.38
C GLY A 47 -6.83 9.88 8.52
N VAL A 48 -7.87 9.37 9.18
CA VAL A 48 -9.04 8.79 8.51
C VAL A 48 -9.73 9.87 7.66
N GLY A 49 -10.06 9.53 6.43
CA GLY A 49 -10.65 10.43 5.45
C GLY A 49 -9.64 11.14 4.56
N ALA A 50 -8.35 11.10 4.89
CA ALA A 50 -7.30 11.61 4.00
C ALA A 50 -7.32 10.84 2.67
N GLY A 51 -7.11 11.54 1.57
CA GLY A 51 -7.21 10.93 0.26
C GLY A 51 -6.25 11.51 -0.76
N TRP A 52 -6.09 10.76 -1.84
CA TRP A 52 -5.21 11.08 -2.96
C TRP A 52 -5.92 10.76 -4.26
N ARG A 53 -5.92 11.72 -5.19
CA ARG A 53 -6.28 11.45 -6.57
C ARG A 53 -5.02 11.07 -7.33
N LEU A 54 -5.04 9.91 -7.94
CA LEU A 54 -3.94 9.38 -8.72
C LEU A 54 -4.30 9.36 -10.20
N LYS A 55 -3.34 9.72 -11.03
CA LYS A 55 -3.39 9.44 -12.46
C LYS A 55 -2.28 8.45 -12.77
N VAL A 56 -2.67 7.24 -13.14
CA VAL A 56 -1.76 6.11 -13.33
C VAL A 56 -1.79 5.71 -14.80
N PRO A 57 -0.66 5.74 -15.52
CA PRO A 57 -0.58 5.20 -16.87
C PRO A 57 -0.70 3.67 -16.81
N PHE A 58 -1.67 3.14 -17.52
CA PHE A 58 -1.91 1.69 -17.55
C PHE A 58 -2.52 1.30 -18.90
N ARG A 59 -1.85 0.42 -19.63
CA ARG A 59 -2.27 -0.09 -20.94
C ARG A 59 -2.62 1.00 -21.94
N GLY A 60 -1.72 2.01 -22.09
CA GLY A 60 -1.87 3.08 -23.05
C GLY A 60 -2.90 4.15 -22.71
N LYS A 61 -3.53 4.07 -21.54
CA LYS A 61 -4.48 5.06 -21.05
C LYS A 61 -4.10 5.54 -19.65
N VAL A 62 -4.41 6.80 -19.37
CA VAL A 62 -4.31 7.35 -18.02
C VAL A 62 -5.54 6.94 -17.24
N ARG A 63 -5.36 6.20 -16.15
CA ARG A 63 -6.44 5.77 -15.25
C ARG A 63 -6.46 6.66 -14.02
N LYS A 64 -7.64 7.14 -13.66
CA LYS A 64 -7.85 7.96 -12.47
C LYS A 64 -8.36 7.09 -11.32
N LEU A 65 -7.70 7.20 -10.18
CA LEU A 65 -8.06 6.48 -8.96
C LEU A 65 -8.13 7.46 -7.80
N LEU A 66 -9.08 7.25 -6.91
CA LEU A 66 -9.11 7.88 -5.59
C LEU A 66 -8.71 6.83 -4.55
N VAL A 67 -7.68 7.12 -3.78
CA VAL A 67 -7.25 6.30 -2.64
C VAL A 67 -7.56 7.07 -1.36
N ARG A 68 -8.20 6.43 -0.41
CA ARG A 68 -8.67 7.06 0.81
C ARG A 68 -8.33 6.18 2.01
N ILE A 69 -7.93 6.82 3.11
CA ILE A 69 -7.77 6.13 4.39
C ILE A 69 -9.15 5.94 5.00
N ASP A 70 -9.59 4.68 5.12
CA ASP A 70 -10.89 4.33 5.68
C ASP A 70 -10.83 4.04 7.18
N ALA A 71 -9.74 3.45 7.65
CA ALA A 71 -9.57 3.16 9.08
C ALA A 71 -8.09 3.06 9.44
N LEU A 72 -7.75 3.46 10.65
CA LEU A 72 -6.42 3.35 11.24
C LEU A 72 -6.54 2.83 12.66
N THR A 73 -5.80 1.77 12.97
CA THR A 73 -5.57 1.30 14.34
C THR A 73 -4.07 1.42 14.59
N PRO A 74 -3.62 2.34 15.45
CA PRO A 74 -2.20 2.56 15.67
C PRO A 74 -1.44 1.28 15.98
N ASP A 75 -0.29 1.11 15.31
CA ASP A 75 0.63 -0.03 15.44
C ASP A 75 0.04 -1.39 15.04
N ALA A 76 -1.19 -1.44 14.52
CA ALA A 76 -1.89 -2.70 14.26
C ALA A 76 -2.50 -2.82 12.86
N ARG A 77 -3.14 -1.76 12.33
CA ARG A 77 -3.92 -1.92 11.11
C ARG A 77 -4.12 -0.61 10.35
N LEU A 78 -4.06 -0.70 9.01
CA LEU A 78 -4.40 0.39 8.10
C LEU A 78 -5.37 -0.17 7.04
N VAL A 79 -6.44 0.57 6.77
CA VAL A 79 -7.41 0.21 5.73
C VAL A 79 -7.53 1.36 4.75
N PHE A 80 -7.32 1.05 3.47
CA PHE A 80 -7.45 1.99 2.36
C PHE A 80 -8.61 1.57 1.47
N GLY A 81 -9.42 2.54 1.06
CA GLY A 81 -10.40 2.38 -0.01
C GLY A 81 -9.82 2.85 -1.33
N ILE A 82 -10.19 2.15 -2.40
CA ILE A 82 -9.75 2.46 -3.76
C ILE A 82 -10.99 2.62 -4.63
N GLU A 83 -11.11 3.75 -5.33
CA GLU A 83 -12.22 4.03 -6.22
C GLU A 83 -11.75 4.53 -7.58
N GLY A 84 -12.27 3.92 -8.64
CA GLY A 84 -12.06 4.36 -10.02
C GLY A 84 -13.33 4.21 -10.82
N GLN A 85 -13.29 4.59 -12.09
CA GLN A 85 -14.44 4.42 -12.99
C GLN A 85 -14.70 2.95 -13.34
N ALA A 86 -13.63 2.18 -13.50
CA ALA A 86 -13.70 0.79 -13.95
C ALA A 86 -13.63 -0.21 -12.81
N VAL A 87 -13.00 0.16 -11.69
CA VAL A 87 -12.76 -0.73 -10.55
C VAL A 87 -12.99 0.00 -9.24
N GLU A 88 -13.30 -0.77 -8.20
CA GLU A 88 -13.27 -0.34 -6.81
C GLU A 88 -12.60 -1.43 -5.98
N GLY A 89 -12.14 -1.10 -4.80
CA GLY A 89 -11.48 -2.09 -3.97
C GLY A 89 -11.06 -1.57 -2.62
N SER A 90 -10.31 -2.42 -1.92
CA SER A 90 -9.74 -2.09 -0.63
C SER A 90 -8.38 -2.74 -0.45
N SER A 91 -7.57 -2.13 0.39
CA SER A 91 -6.29 -2.67 0.81
C SER A 91 -6.23 -2.62 2.33
N VAL A 92 -5.93 -3.76 2.95
CA VAL A 92 -5.79 -3.88 4.39
C VAL A 92 -4.36 -4.29 4.70
N LEU A 93 -3.69 -3.48 5.52
CA LEU A 93 -2.38 -3.79 6.05
C LEU A 93 -2.53 -4.11 7.54
N GLU A 94 -2.10 -5.30 7.94
CA GLU A 94 -2.11 -5.75 9.33
C GLU A 94 -0.70 -5.95 9.82
N LEU A 95 -0.43 -5.48 11.05
CA LEU A 95 0.85 -5.62 11.72
C LEU A 95 0.71 -6.56 12.89
N LEU A 96 1.49 -7.64 12.87
CA LEU A 96 1.55 -8.64 13.95
C LEU A 96 2.91 -8.55 14.62
N PRO A 97 2.99 -8.06 15.87
CA PRO A 97 4.25 -8.12 16.61
C PRO A 97 4.62 -9.58 16.85
N MET A 98 5.77 -10.00 16.32
CA MET A 98 6.31 -11.34 16.54
C MET A 98 7.27 -11.34 17.73
N SER A 99 7.89 -10.20 17.98
CA SER A 99 8.75 -9.90 19.12
C SER A 99 8.83 -8.38 19.27
N PRO A 100 9.47 -7.83 20.31
CA PRO A 100 9.67 -6.38 20.39
C PRO A 100 10.48 -5.77 19.24
N ARG A 101 11.18 -6.60 18.45
CA ARG A 101 12.05 -6.17 17.35
C ARG A 101 11.64 -6.71 15.99
N SER A 102 10.56 -7.47 15.91
CA SER A 102 10.14 -8.11 14.67
C SER A 102 8.63 -8.01 14.49
N THR A 103 8.22 -7.64 13.29
CA THR A 103 6.81 -7.45 12.94
C THR A 103 6.51 -8.19 11.65
N ARG A 104 5.40 -8.92 11.62
CA ARG A 104 4.86 -9.48 10.38
C ARG A 104 3.87 -8.50 9.78
N LEU A 105 4.16 -8.08 8.55
CA LEU A 105 3.25 -7.28 7.74
C LEU A 105 2.45 -8.20 6.83
N ARG A 106 1.13 -8.09 6.90
CA ARG A 106 0.19 -8.78 6.02
C ARG A 106 -0.57 -7.77 5.19
N LEU A 107 -0.60 -7.98 3.89
CA LEU A 107 -1.39 -7.20 2.95
C LEU A 107 -2.51 -8.06 2.41
N ALA A 108 -3.75 -7.56 2.45
CA ALA A 108 -4.88 -8.11 1.74
C ALA A 108 -5.41 -7.06 0.76
N LEU A 109 -5.45 -7.40 -0.51
CA LEU A 109 -5.94 -6.53 -1.57
C LEU A 109 -7.17 -7.16 -2.20
N GLU A 110 -8.24 -6.40 -2.30
CA GLU A 110 -9.46 -6.79 -3.00
C GLU A 110 -9.79 -5.78 -4.08
N VAL A 111 -10.02 -6.27 -5.30
CA VAL A 111 -10.40 -5.43 -6.45
C VAL A 111 -11.67 -6.00 -7.06
N ARG A 112 -12.67 -5.15 -7.24
CA ARG A 112 -13.96 -5.49 -7.84
C ARG A 112 -14.17 -4.71 -9.13
N PRO A 113 -14.66 -5.35 -10.20
CA PRO A 113 -14.97 -4.66 -11.45
C PRO A 113 -16.27 -3.87 -11.33
N LYS A 114 -16.31 -2.67 -11.93
CA LYS A 114 -17.51 -1.83 -12.05
C LYS A 114 -18.07 -1.84 -13.48
N THR A 115 -17.27 -2.28 -14.45
CA THR A 115 -17.65 -2.33 -15.87
C THR A 115 -17.45 -3.74 -16.42
N LEU A 116 -18.10 -4.02 -17.54
CA LEU A 116 -17.93 -5.30 -18.25
C LEU A 116 -16.48 -5.49 -18.71
N ALA A 117 -15.87 -4.43 -19.26
CA ALA A 117 -14.47 -4.46 -19.70
C ALA A 117 -13.51 -4.80 -18.55
N ALA A 118 -13.71 -4.18 -17.38
CA ALA A 118 -12.92 -4.47 -16.20
C ALA A 118 -13.13 -5.91 -15.71
N ARG A 119 -14.36 -6.42 -15.77
CA ARG A 119 -14.65 -7.80 -15.41
C ARG A 119 -13.92 -8.79 -16.31
N LEU A 120 -13.93 -8.56 -17.61
CA LEU A 120 -13.22 -9.41 -18.58
C LEU A 120 -11.71 -9.35 -18.32
N PHE A 121 -11.17 -8.17 -18.04
CA PHE A 121 -9.76 -7.98 -17.72
C PHE A 121 -9.36 -8.73 -16.43
N LEU A 122 -10.15 -8.63 -15.37
CA LEU A 122 -9.90 -9.32 -14.11
C LEU A 122 -9.99 -10.85 -14.29
N ASN A 123 -10.91 -11.34 -15.12
CA ASN A 123 -10.99 -12.75 -15.46
C ASN A 123 -9.72 -13.23 -16.19
N THR A 124 -9.17 -12.41 -17.07
CA THR A 124 -7.89 -12.67 -17.74
C THR A 124 -6.74 -12.72 -16.72
N LEU A 125 -6.71 -11.82 -15.75
CA LEU A 125 -5.70 -11.83 -14.69
C LEU A 125 -5.78 -13.05 -13.80
N ARG A 126 -6.97 -13.62 -13.60
CA ARG A 126 -7.15 -14.87 -12.85
C ARG A 126 -6.43 -16.05 -13.51
N LEU A 127 -6.35 -16.07 -14.83
CA LEU A 127 -5.58 -17.08 -15.56
C LEU A 127 -4.07 -16.95 -15.32
N ALA A 128 -3.60 -15.74 -14.99
CA ALA A 128 -2.20 -15.45 -14.66
C ALA A 128 -2.01 -15.24 -13.16
N LYS A 129 -2.88 -15.77 -12.31
CA LYS A 129 -2.91 -15.53 -10.86
C LYS A 129 -1.55 -15.77 -10.21
N GLY A 130 -0.84 -16.82 -10.61
CA GLY A 130 0.49 -17.14 -10.07
C GLY A 130 1.51 -16.03 -10.30
N LYS A 131 1.52 -15.42 -11.49
CA LYS A 131 2.42 -14.30 -11.82
C LYS A 131 2.04 -13.03 -11.07
N VAL A 132 0.74 -12.75 -10.96
CA VAL A 132 0.23 -11.58 -10.24
C VAL A 132 0.56 -11.71 -8.75
N GLN A 133 0.34 -12.88 -8.18
CA GLN A 133 0.63 -13.19 -6.78
C GLN A 133 2.14 -13.05 -6.48
N ALA A 134 2.99 -13.61 -7.32
CA ALA A 134 4.45 -13.52 -7.16
C ALA A 134 4.94 -12.08 -7.24
N ARG A 135 4.36 -11.27 -8.12
CA ARG A 135 4.70 -9.85 -8.23
C ARG A 135 4.29 -9.06 -6.99
N LEU A 136 3.11 -9.35 -6.44
CA LEU A 136 2.66 -8.72 -5.20
C LEU A 136 3.56 -9.08 -4.03
N GLU A 137 3.88 -10.36 -3.87
CA GLU A 137 4.79 -10.85 -2.82
C GLU A 137 6.14 -10.14 -2.90
N LYS A 138 6.70 -10.02 -4.09
CA LYS A 138 7.96 -9.32 -4.31
C LYS A 138 7.89 -7.84 -3.90
N ARG A 139 6.78 -7.16 -4.21
CA ARG A 139 6.56 -5.76 -3.82
C ARG A 139 6.46 -5.59 -2.31
N VAL A 140 5.76 -6.50 -1.64
CA VAL A 140 5.63 -6.49 -0.18
C VAL A 140 6.98 -6.77 0.49
N GLU A 141 7.76 -7.73 -0.02
CA GLU A 141 9.12 -8.00 0.46
C GLU A 141 10.03 -6.77 0.30
N GLN A 142 9.97 -6.09 -0.84
CA GLN A 142 10.76 -4.88 -1.10
C GLN A 142 10.37 -3.74 -0.13
N LEU A 143 9.08 -3.58 0.14
CA LEU A 143 8.59 -2.62 1.12
C LEU A 143 9.13 -2.94 2.51
N GLY A 144 9.05 -4.20 2.92
CA GLY A 144 9.57 -4.67 4.19
C GLY A 144 11.07 -4.43 4.35
N ALA A 145 11.85 -4.76 3.33
CA ALA A 145 13.30 -4.54 3.32
C ALA A 145 13.65 -3.05 3.43
N ARG A 146 12.88 -2.19 2.79
CA ARG A 146 13.08 -0.73 2.88
C ARG A 146 12.81 -0.19 4.27
N ILE A 147 11.72 -0.65 4.91
CA ILE A 147 11.38 -0.24 6.28
C ILE A 147 12.45 -0.72 7.26
N GLU A 148 12.90 -1.96 7.12
CA GLU A 148 13.98 -2.54 7.94
C GLU A 148 15.27 -1.74 7.81
N ASP A 149 15.66 -1.37 6.58
CA ASP A 149 16.83 -0.56 6.31
C ASP A 149 16.71 0.84 6.94
N GLN A 150 15.54 1.48 6.85
CA GLN A 150 15.28 2.76 7.51
C GLN A 150 15.39 2.66 9.03
N HIS A 151 14.90 1.58 9.61
CA HIS A 151 15.00 1.33 11.04
C HIS A 151 16.47 1.17 11.48
N ASP A 152 17.25 0.40 10.74
CA ASP A 152 18.68 0.21 11.02
C ASP A 152 19.46 1.52 10.95
N ARG A 153 19.18 2.35 9.96
CA ARG A 153 19.78 3.68 9.83
C ARG A 153 19.41 4.61 10.97
N SER A 154 18.16 4.58 11.42
CA SER A 154 17.73 5.41 12.55
C SER A 154 18.44 5.01 13.84
N ARG A 155 18.63 3.71 14.08
CA ARG A 155 19.41 3.20 15.24
C ARG A 155 20.89 3.58 15.17
N GLY A 156 21.47 3.55 13.97
CA GLY A 156 22.85 3.97 13.76
C GLY A 156 23.10 5.46 14.05
N ARG A 157 22.09 6.32 13.84
CA ARG A 157 22.17 7.75 14.19
C ARG A 157 22.05 7.98 15.69
N ASP A 158 21.17 7.26 16.36
CA ASP A 158 20.98 7.37 17.81
C ASP A 158 22.15 6.81 18.60
N GLY A 159 22.94 5.91 18.04
CA GLY A 159 24.14 5.34 18.62
C GLY A 159 25.41 6.18 18.46
N LYS A 160 25.35 7.29 17.73
CA LYS A 160 26.49 8.20 17.51
C LYS A 160 26.34 9.48 18.36
N VAL A 161 26.34 9.31 19.64
CA VAL A 161 26.47 10.45 20.56
C VAL A 161 27.87 10.48 21.14
#